data_973759ec28b5a72af48eb11a58a3c5f8
#
_entry.id   973759ec28b5a72af48eb11a58a3c5f8
#
_cell.length_a   1.000
_cell.length_b   1.000
_cell.length_c   1.000
_cell.angle_alpha   90.00
_cell.angle_beta   90.00
_cell.angle_gamma   90.00
#
_symmetry.space_group_name_H-M   'P 1'
#
loop_
_entity.id
_entity.type
_entity.pdbx_description
1 polymer ?
#
loop_
_entity_poly.entity_id
_entity_poly.type
_entity_poly.pdbx_seq_one_letter_code
_entity_poly.pdbx_strand_id
1 'polypeptide(L)'
;MPSSGDHLDVGSGTGELLRLVRARYPFRSFGCDYTDKLLSVPGPRIDTVDLNRQPLPYSDNRFALVTCIETIEHLENYREIVREIYRVLQPGGVAVFSTPNILNLRSRLRYLSSGFYNLFGPLAADEPDIHTTRGHINPVSWFYLSHALLSVGFRDLKLTVDKYQRRSLLAFPFLIVPLRAANWIVYHRDKSTYGTLDERNAWVVRAMNSPGMLLARTLIVTAVKPA
;
A
#
# COMPACT_ATOMS: atom_id res chain seq x y z
N MET A 1 -3.85 12.15 12.86
CA MET A 1 -2.43 11.74 12.90
C MET A 1 -1.90 11.96 14.31
N PRO A 2 -1.16 11.01 14.89
CA PRO A 2 -0.46 11.23 16.16
C PRO A 2 0.54 12.39 16.01
N SER A 3 0.75 13.15 17.07
CA SER A 3 1.62 14.33 17.06
C SER A 3 3.06 14.01 17.48
N SER A 4 3.28 12.90 18.19
CA SER A 4 4.58 12.48 18.72
C SER A 4 4.55 10.98 19.08
N GLY A 5 5.66 10.42 19.50
CA GLY A 5 5.80 9.03 19.95
C GLY A 5 6.87 8.27 19.17
N ASP A 6 6.76 6.94 19.17
CA ASP A 6 7.63 6.08 18.36
C ASP A 6 7.04 5.93 16.94
N HIS A 7 7.91 6.07 15.95
CA HIS A 7 7.61 5.83 14.53
C HIS A 7 8.45 4.67 14.02
N LEU A 8 7.84 3.74 13.29
CA LEU A 8 8.52 2.65 12.58
C LEU A 8 8.33 2.82 11.08
N ASP A 9 9.41 2.68 10.32
CA ASP A 9 9.38 2.57 8.86
C ASP A 9 9.72 1.14 8.45
N VAL A 10 8.75 0.45 7.86
CA VAL A 10 8.86 -0.95 7.42
C VAL A 10 9.24 -0.97 5.94
N GLY A 11 10.38 -1.57 5.61
CA GLY A 11 11.00 -1.45 4.29
C GLY A 11 11.67 -0.09 4.12
N SER A 12 12.54 0.28 5.06
CA SER A 12 13.12 1.62 5.17
C SER A 12 14.02 2.03 4.00
N GLY A 13 14.54 1.07 3.23
CA GLY A 13 15.39 1.30 2.07
C GLY A 13 16.57 2.22 2.37
N THR A 14 16.61 3.37 1.70
CA THR A 14 17.68 4.37 1.89
C THR A 14 17.61 5.15 3.19
N GLY A 15 16.53 5.03 3.97
CA GLY A 15 16.29 5.79 5.19
C GLY A 15 15.81 7.23 4.99
N GLU A 16 15.54 7.63 3.75
CA GLU A 16 15.15 9.02 3.44
C GLU A 16 13.84 9.42 4.12
N LEU A 17 12.84 8.53 4.19
CA LEU A 17 11.60 8.81 4.90
C LEU A 17 11.83 9.01 6.40
N LEU A 18 12.67 8.18 7.02
CA LEU A 18 13.07 8.35 8.43
C LEU A 18 13.70 9.72 8.68
N ARG A 19 14.60 10.16 7.77
CA ARG A 19 15.21 11.48 7.83
C ARG A 19 14.17 12.60 7.75
N LEU A 20 13.23 12.50 6.80
CA LEU A 20 12.19 13.50 6.61
C LEU A 20 11.22 13.58 7.79
N VAL A 21 10.81 12.44 8.34
CA VAL A 21 9.92 12.39 9.52
C VAL A 21 10.59 13.02 10.72
N ARG A 22 11.85 12.65 11.02
CA ARG A 22 12.61 13.20 12.13
C ARG A 22 12.86 14.71 12.01
N ALA A 23 13.02 15.21 10.80
CA ALA A 23 13.26 16.64 10.57
C ALA A 23 12.00 17.49 10.78
N ARG A 24 10.80 16.91 10.66
CA ARG A 24 9.53 17.64 10.65
C ARG A 24 8.63 17.38 11.85
N TYR A 25 8.80 16.23 12.50
CA TYR A 25 7.90 15.78 13.56
C TYR A 25 8.69 15.25 14.75
N PRO A 26 8.18 15.42 15.97
CA PRO A 26 8.84 14.97 17.19
C PRO A 26 8.68 13.44 17.41
N PHE A 27 9.00 12.65 16.40
CA PHE A 27 8.99 11.19 16.49
C PHE A 27 10.39 10.65 16.77
N ARG A 28 10.46 9.65 17.63
CA ARG A 28 11.61 8.76 17.72
C ARG A 28 11.46 7.67 16.68
N SER A 29 12.22 7.77 15.59
CA SER A 29 12.08 6.91 14.42
C SER A 29 12.98 5.69 14.48
N PHE A 30 12.41 4.55 14.13
CA PHE A 30 13.00 3.23 13.95
C PHE A 30 12.76 2.77 12.53
N GLY A 31 13.61 1.89 12.01
CA GLY A 31 13.44 1.30 10.69
C GLY A 31 13.76 -0.18 10.69
N CYS A 32 13.16 -0.91 9.78
CA CYS A 32 13.54 -2.27 9.46
C CYS A 32 13.52 -2.52 7.96
N ASP A 33 14.43 -3.39 7.50
CA ASP A 33 14.55 -3.77 6.10
C ASP A 33 15.23 -5.14 6.01
N TYR A 34 15.20 -5.79 4.84
CA TYR A 34 15.95 -7.04 4.61
C TYR A 34 17.46 -6.85 4.64
N THR A 35 17.95 -5.62 4.51
CA THR A 35 19.38 -5.26 4.55
C THR A 35 19.56 -3.82 5.05
N ASP A 36 20.63 -3.58 5.74
CA ASP A 36 21.08 -2.24 6.13
C ASP A 36 22.00 -1.56 5.08
N LYS A 37 22.42 -2.32 4.05
CA LYS A 37 23.36 -1.84 3.03
C LYS A 37 22.79 -0.75 2.12
N LEU A 38 21.45 -0.62 2.06
CA LEU A 38 20.78 0.42 1.28
C LEU A 38 20.78 1.77 2.00
N LEU A 39 21.05 1.78 3.30
CA LEU A 39 21.01 3.00 4.11
C LEU A 39 22.04 4.02 3.60
N SER A 40 21.55 5.14 3.14
CA SER A 40 22.39 6.23 2.58
C SER A 40 22.40 7.49 3.45
N VAL A 41 21.58 7.52 4.50
CA VAL A 41 21.46 8.69 5.39
C VAL A 41 22.04 8.36 6.77
N PRO A 42 22.78 9.29 7.41
CA PRO A 42 23.22 9.13 8.79
C PRO A 42 21.98 9.15 9.72
N GLY A 43 21.92 8.21 10.64
CA GLY A 43 20.79 8.27 11.55
C GLY A 43 20.43 6.96 12.25
N PRO A 44 19.18 6.55 12.23
CA PRO A 44 18.71 5.43 13.02
C PRO A 44 19.33 4.11 12.56
N ARG A 45 19.57 3.23 13.52
CA ARG A 45 19.88 1.84 13.24
C ARG A 45 18.69 1.20 12.53
N ILE A 46 18.95 0.48 11.45
CA ILE A 46 17.99 -0.36 10.77
C ILE A 46 18.10 -1.78 11.30
N ASP A 47 17.01 -2.33 11.79
CA ASP A 47 16.96 -3.72 12.20
C ASP A 47 16.79 -4.58 10.93
N THR A 48 17.73 -5.52 10.71
CA THR A 48 17.65 -6.42 9.55
C THR A 48 16.65 -7.52 9.83
N VAL A 49 15.60 -7.63 8.97
CA VAL A 49 14.54 -8.63 9.11
C VAL A 49 14.00 -9.05 7.74
N ASP A 50 13.84 -10.33 7.52
CA ASP A 50 13.15 -10.87 6.35
C ASP A 50 11.63 -10.78 6.55
N LEU A 51 11.02 -9.75 5.94
CA LEU A 51 9.60 -9.45 6.07
C LEU A 51 8.67 -10.54 5.47
N ASN A 52 9.21 -11.48 4.69
CA ASN A 52 8.46 -12.63 4.17
C ASN A 52 8.43 -13.81 5.14
N ARG A 53 9.40 -13.89 6.09
CA ARG A 53 9.62 -15.09 6.92
C ARG A 53 9.63 -14.82 8.41
N GLN A 54 9.87 -13.59 8.82
CA GLN A 54 10.10 -13.23 10.22
C GLN A 54 9.07 -12.20 10.69
N PRO A 55 8.61 -12.30 11.95
CA PRO A 55 7.81 -11.23 12.56
C PRO A 55 8.68 -9.98 12.75
N LEU A 56 8.03 -8.82 12.86
CA LEU A 56 8.71 -7.59 13.20
C LEU A 56 9.35 -7.69 14.61
N PRO A 57 10.64 -7.34 14.78
CA PRO A 57 11.38 -7.53 16.03
C PRO A 57 11.02 -6.47 17.09
N TYR A 58 9.74 -6.16 17.20
CA TYR A 58 9.25 -5.14 18.13
C TYR A 58 8.07 -5.67 18.95
N SER A 59 7.93 -5.12 20.16
CA SER A 59 6.82 -5.46 21.04
C SER A 59 5.48 -4.96 20.53
N ASP A 60 4.41 -5.60 20.98
CA ASP A 60 3.04 -5.18 20.73
C ASP A 60 2.78 -3.77 21.24
N ASN A 61 1.91 -3.02 20.55
CA ASN A 61 1.40 -1.73 21.00
C ASN A 61 2.49 -0.67 21.28
N ARG A 62 3.58 -0.69 20.53
CA ARG A 62 4.72 0.21 20.75
C ARG A 62 4.61 1.51 19.98
N PHE A 63 4.24 1.46 18.70
CA PHE A 63 4.38 2.58 17.78
C PHE A 63 3.11 3.41 17.65
N ALA A 64 3.27 4.72 17.69
CA ALA A 64 2.18 5.66 17.39
C ALA A 64 1.95 5.79 15.89
N LEU A 65 3.00 5.66 15.09
CA LEU A 65 2.97 5.75 13.62
C LEU A 65 3.80 4.60 13.03
N VAL A 66 3.25 3.91 12.03
CA VAL A 66 3.99 2.97 11.21
C VAL A 66 3.83 3.35 9.75
N THR A 67 4.93 3.45 9.02
CA THR A 67 4.96 3.64 7.57
C THR A 67 5.43 2.36 6.88
N CYS A 68 4.83 2.04 5.73
CA CYS A 68 5.19 0.92 4.87
C CYS A 68 5.01 1.38 3.42
N ILE A 69 6.08 1.96 2.85
CA ILE A 69 6.03 2.75 1.62
C ILE A 69 6.71 2.01 0.49
N GLU A 70 5.95 1.69 -0.59
CA GLU A 70 6.44 0.95 -1.76
C GLU A 70 7.19 -0.33 -1.34
N THR A 71 6.59 -1.10 -0.43
CA THR A 71 7.18 -2.32 0.16
C THR A 71 6.31 -3.54 -0.07
N ILE A 72 4.98 -3.42 0.10
CA ILE A 72 4.06 -4.57 0.07
C ILE A 72 4.00 -5.27 -1.27
N GLU A 73 4.30 -4.59 -2.37
CA GLU A 73 4.41 -5.16 -3.72
C GLU A 73 5.61 -6.08 -3.92
N HIS A 74 6.60 -6.02 -3.03
CA HIS A 74 7.78 -6.89 -3.02
C HIS A 74 7.63 -8.10 -2.09
N LEU A 75 6.52 -8.20 -1.35
CA LEU A 75 6.30 -9.25 -0.38
C LEU A 75 5.41 -10.36 -0.95
N GLU A 76 5.79 -11.61 -0.74
CA GLU A 76 4.95 -12.77 -1.08
C GLU A 76 3.65 -12.77 -0.28
N ASN A 77 3.74 -12.51 1.03
CA ASN A 77 2.60 -12.48 1.94
C ASN A 77 2.41 -11.10 2.61
N TYR A 78 2.01 -10.10 1.83
CA TYR A 78 1.75 -8.76 2.37
C TYR A 78 0.67 -8.75 3.47
N ARG A 79 -0.21 -9.75 3.53
CA ARG A 79 -1.23 -9.84 4.57
C ARG A 79 -0.63 -10.11 5.95
N GLU A 80 0.48 -10.84 6.01
CA GLU A 80 1.18 -11.06 7.27
C GLU A 80 1.82 -9.77 7.78
N ILE A 81 2.45 -9.00 6.91
CA ILE A 81 3.01 -7.71 7.32
C ILE A 81 1.92 -6.72 7.78
N VAL A 82 0.71 -6.79 7.21
CA VAL A 82 -0.43 -6.02 7.68
C VAL A 82 -0.83 -6.41 9.11
N ARG A 83 -0.81 -7.72 9.45
CA ARG A 83 -1.07 -8.20 10.82
C ARG A 83 0.02 -7.74 11.79
N GLU A 84 1.27 -7.85 11.40
CA GLU A 84 2.41 -7.44 12.20
C GLU A 84 2.41 -5.92 12.46
N ILE A 85 2.11 -5.11 11.43
CA ILE A 85 1.95 -3.66 11.60
C ILE A 85 0.81 -3.35 12.58
N TYR A 86 -0.32 -4.07 12.48
CA TYR A 86 -1.41 -3.91 13.45
C TYR A 86 -0.99 -4.31 14.86
N ARG A 87 -0.22 -5.40 15.02
CA ARG A 87 0.28 -5.87 16.32
C ARG A 87 1.16 -4.81 17.00
N VAL A 88 2.14 -4.28 16.26
CA VAL A 88 3.12 -3.34 16.84
C VAL A 88 2.60 -1.91 17.02
N LEU A 89 1.49 -1.53 16.33
CA LEU A 89 0.84 -0.24 16.54
C LEU A 89 0.15 -0.22 17.90
N GLN A 90 0.27 0.90 18.61
CA GLN A 90 -0.50 1.15 19.82
C GLN A 90 -1.99 1.44 19.49
N PRO A 91 -2.92 1.23 20.43
CA PRO A 91 -4.30 1.72 20.29
C PRO A 91 -4.31 3.23 19.95
N GLY A 92 -5.13 3.63 18.98
CA GLY A 92 -5.14 4.98 18.42
C GLY A 92 -3.99 5.28 17.44
N GLY A 93 -3.06 4.36 17.24
CA GLY A 93 -1.93 4.50 16.31
C GLY A 93 -2.38 4.45 14.85
N VAL A 94 -1.55 5.01 13.97
CA VAL A 94 -1.83 5.16 12.55
C VAL A 94 -0.82 4.39 11.71
N ALA A 95 -1.31 3.61 10.75
CA ALA A 95 -0.51 3.03 9.68
C ALA A 95 -0.65 3.85 8.40
N VAL A 96 0.44 3.99 7.65
CA VAL A 96 0.46 4.59 6.31
C VAL A 96 1.10 3.60 5.35
N PHE A 97 0.35 3.20 4.33
CA PHE A 97 0.83 2.31 3.27
C PHE A 97 0.91 3.08 1.96
N SER A 98 1.89 2.77 1.12
CA SER A 98 1.82 3.09 -0.30
C SER A 98 2.18 1.87 -1.15
N THR A 99 1.62 1.84 -2.38
CA THR A 99 1.92 0.81 -3.38
C THR A 99 1.53 1.32 -4.76
N PRO A 100 2.14 0.80 -5.85
CA PRO A 100 1.75 1.16 -7.20
C PRO A 100 0.26 0.94 -7.47
N ASN A 101 -0.39 1.93 -8.05
CA ASN A 101 -1.80 1.85 -8.37
C ASN A 101 -2.03 1.05 -9.66
N ILE A 102 -2.39 -0.22 -9.52
CA ILE A 102 -2.71 -1.08 -10.67
C ILE A 102 -4.07 -0.77 -11.32
N LEU A 103 -4.92 0.03 -10.68
CA LEU A 103 -6.25 0.37 -11.18
C LEU A 103 -6.29 1.65 -12.01
N ASN A 104 -5.18 2.35 -12.20
CA ASN A 104 -5.13 3.52 -13.07
C ASN A 104 -5.30 3.16 -14.56
N LEU A 105 -5.73 4.13 -15.37
CA LEU A 105 -6.03 3.90 -16.80
C LEU A 105 -4.85 3.32 -17.57
N ARG A 106 -3.64 3.83 -17.33
CA ARG A 106 -2.44 3.32 -18.00
C ARG A 106 -2.18 1.86 -17.68
N SER A 107 -2.38 1.47 -16.42
CA SER A 107 -2.20 0.10 -15.97
C SER A 107 -3.25 -0.84 -16.57
N ARG A 108 -4.52 -0.40 -16.59
CA ARG A 108 -5.62 -1.18 -17.17
C ARG A 108 -5.43 -1.40 -18.67
N LEU A 109 -5.06 -0.35 -19.41
CA LEU A 109 -4.81 -0.45 -20.87
C LEU A 109 -3.60 -1.34 -21.16
N ARG A 110 -2.53 -1.23 -20.37
CA ARG A 110 -1.38 -2.12 -20.50
C ARG A 110 -1.74 -3.57 -20.20
N TYR A 111 -2.51 -3.81 -19.14
CA TYR A 111 -2.98 -5.16 -18.80
C TYR A 111 -3.82 -5.76 -19.92
N LEU A 112 -4.77 -4.99 -20.47
CA LEU A 112 -5.60 -5.42 -21.59
C LEU A 112 -4.78 -5.82 -22.82
N SER A 113 -3.67 -5.13 -23.09
CA SER A 113 -2.84 -5.36 -24.29
C SER A 113 -1.70 -6.37 -24.09
N SER A 114 -1.19 -6.55 -22.87
CA SER A 114 0.02 -7.33 -22.61
C SER A 114 -0.06 -8.30 -21.43
N GLY A 115 -1.16 -8.30 -20.67
CA GLY A 115 -1.30 -9.09 -19.45
C GLY A 115 -0.50 -8.58 -18.24
N PHE A 116 0.22 -7.45 -18.37
CA PHE A 116 1.03 -6.88 -17.29
C PHE A 116 0.48 -5.54 -16.83
N TYR A 117 0.39 -5.34 -15.53
CA TYR A 117 0.12 -4.02 -14.96
C TYR A 117 1.30 -3.05 -15.14
N ASN A 118 1.02 -1.76 -15.08
CA ASN A 118 2.09 -0.76 -15.11
C ASN A 118 2.97 -0.91 -13.86
N LEU A 119 4.29 -0.86 -14.02
CA LEU A 119 5.32 -1.15 -13.02
C LEU A 119 5.46 -2.63 -12.63
N PHE A 120 4.62 -3.51 -13.14
CA PHE A 120 4.77 -4.96 -13.00
C PHE A 120 5.13 -5.55 -14.36
N GLY A 121 6.28 -6.19 -14.46
CA GLY A 121 6.78 -6.82 -15.69
C GLY A 121 7.08 -8.30 -15.47
N PRO A 122 7.59 -8.99 -16.50
CA PRO A 122 8.07 -10.35 -16.32
C PRO A 122 9.24 -10.37 -15.33
N LEU A 123 9.25 -11.38 -14.48
CA LEU A 123 10.32 -11.65 -13.53
C LEU A 123 11.28 -12.66 -14.15
N ALA A 124 12.56 -12.61 -13.79
CA ALA A 124 13.53 -13.63 -14.18
C ALA A 124 13.20 -14.94 -13.44
N ALA A 125 13.16 -16.04 -14.19
CA ALA A 125 12.77 -17.35 -13.63
C ALA A 125 13.84 -17.94 -12.69
N ASP A 126 15.07 -17.50 -12.86
CA ASP A 126 16.27 -17.97 -12.15
C ASP A 126 16.81 -16.95 -11.14
N GLU A 127 16.06 -15.90 -10.84
CA GLU A 127 16.47 -14.91 -9.84
C GLU A 127 16.30 -15.50 -8.43
N PRO A 128 17.40 -15.87 -7.74
CA PRO A 128 17.30 -16.58 -6.46
C PRO A 128 16.89 -15.67 -5.31
N ASP A 129 16.90 -14.35 -5.52
CA ASP A 129 16.67 -13.36 -4.48
C ASP A 129 15.48 -12.46 -4.83
N ILE A 130 14.32 -12.82 -4.30
CA ILE A 130 13.09 -12.01 -4.39
C ILE A 130 13.23 -10.65 -3.68
N HIS A 131 14.28 -10.48 -2.87
CA HIS A 131 14.59 -9.22 -2.18
C HIS A 131 15.34 -8.25 -3.08
N THR A 132 15.76 -8.66 -4.30
CA THR A 132 16.32 -7.69 -5.22
C THR A 132 15.24 -6.72 -5.64
N THR A 133 15.54 -5.44 -5.55
CA THR A 133 14.63 -4.32 -5.79
C THR A 133 14.05 -4.24 -7.23
N ARG A 134 14.33 -5.23 -8.07
CA ARG A 134 13.96 -5.24 -9.50
C ARG A 134 12.59 -5.80 -9.79
N GLY A 135 11.96 -6.52 -8.86
CA GLY A 135 10.70 -7.21 -9.11
C GLY A 135 9.55 -6.78 -8.20
N HIS A 136 8.51 -6.18 -8.77
CA HIS A 136 7.22 -6.13 -8.10
C HIS A 136 6.53 -7.48 -8.35
N ILE A 137 6.44 -8.31 -7.31
CA ILE A 137 5.89 -9.67 -7.40
C ILE A 137 4.40 -9.71 -7.10
N ASN A 138 3.88 -8.72 -6.38
CA ASN A 138 2.52 -8.75 -5.85
C ASN A 138 1.71 -7.50 -6.26
N PRO A 139 0.85 -7.58 -7.28
CA PRO A 139 0.03 -6.46 -7.73
C PRO A 139 -1.17 -6.23 -6.80
N VAL A 140 -0.94 -5.63 -5.65
CA VAL A 140 -1.95 -5.39 -4.63
C VAL A 140 -2.90 -4.26 -5.06
N SER A 141 -4.18 -4.57 -5.24
CA SER A 141 -5.18 -3.54 -5.55
C SER A 141 -5.73 -2.88 -4.29
N TRP A 142 -6.33 -1.70 -4.46
CA TRP A 142 -7.04 -1.00 -3.40
C TRP A 142 -8.05 -1.89 -2.66
N PHE A 143 -8.82 -2.70 -3.39
CA PHE A 143 -9.83 -3.58 -2.78
C PHE A 143 -9.16 -4.62 -1.85
N TYR A 144 -8.13 -5.30 -2.32
CA TYR A 144 -7.47 -6.34 -1.55
C TYR A 144 -6.67 -5.80 -0.37
N LEU A 145 -6.05 -4.62 -0.51
CA LEU A 145 -5.39 -3.94 0.61
C LEU A 145 -6.41 -3.52 1.67
N SER A 146 -7.50 -2.87 1.26
CA SER A 146 -8.58 -2.47 2.18
C SER A 146 -9.18 -3.67 2.91
N HIS A 147 -9.42 -4.78 2.19
CA HIS A 147 -9.92 -6.01 2.79
C HIS A 147 -8.93 -6.56 3.84
N ALA A 148 -7.63 -6.58 3.53
CA ALA A 148 -6.61 -7.02 4.48
C ALA A 148 -6.59 -6.14 5.73
N LEU A 149 -6.62 -4.81 5.57
CA LEU A 149 -6.64 -3.86 6.68
C LEU A 149 -7.90 -4.01 7.55
N LEU A 150 -9.08 -4.03 6.95
CA LEU A 150 -10.35 -4.16 7.66
C LEU A 150 -10.47 -5.51 8.40
N SER A 151 -9.99 -6.59 7.78
CA SER A 151 -10.07 -7.95 8.37
C SER A 151 -9.20 -8.11 9.61
N VAL A 152 -8.10 -7.38 9.71
CA VAL A 152 -7.21 -7.38 10.90
C VAL A 152 -7.75 -6.51 12.03
N GLY A 153 -8.63 -5.55 11.70
CA GLY A 153 -9.25 -4.69 12.71
C GLY A 153 -9.00 -3.19 12.54
N PHE A 154 -8.24 -2.79 11.53
CA PHE A 154 -8.09 -1.36 11.21
C PHE A 154 -9.43 -0.70 10.91
N ARG A 155 -9.54 0.60 11.21
CA ARG A 155 -10.71 1.45 10.94
C ARG A 155 -10.24 2.76 10.32
N ASP A 156 -11.18 3.60 9.96
CA ASP A 156 -10.96 4.96 9.43
C ASP A 156 -9.97 4.99 8.25
N LEU A 157 -10.12 4.01 7.34
CA LEU A 157 -9.28 3.95 6.16
C LEU A 157 -9.53 5.19 5.28
N LYS A 158 -8.46 5.89 4.94
CA LYS A 158 -8.50 7.03 4.00
C LYS A 158 -7.59 6.72 2.83
N LEU A 159 -8.15 6.84 1.63
CA LEU A 159 -7.42 6.72 0.39
C LEU A 159 -7.03 8.12 -0.09
N THR A 160 -5.75 8.31 -0.30
CA THR A 160 -5.18 9.46 -1.00
C THR A 160 -4.31 8.98 -2.15
N VAL A 161 -3.90 9.90 -3.00
CA VAL A 161 -3.12 9.59 -4.18
C VAL A 161 -1.97 10.59 -4.31
N ASP A 162 -0.89 10.18 -4.97
CA ASP A 162 0.26 11.04 -5.21
C ASP A 162 -0.01 12.05 -6.35
N LYS A 163 0.56 11.80 -7.48
CA LYS A 163 0.47 12.65 -8.68
C LYS A 163 -0.32 11.98 -9.78
N TYR A 164 -1.01 12.79 -10.58
CA TYR A 164 -1.70 12.31 -11.76
C TYR A 164 -0.75 12.06 -12.94
N GLN A 165 -0.97 10.95 -13.63
CA GLN A 165 -0.20 10.59 -14.81
C GLN A 165 -0.69 11.37 -16.02
N ARG A 166 0.19 12.20 -16.64
CA ARG A 166 -0.17 13.04 -17.79
C ARG A 166 -0.82 12.27 -18.95
N ARG A 167 -0.31 11.07 -19.26
CA ARG A 167 -0.88 10.21 -20.32
C ARG A 167 -2.29 9.71 -19.99
N SER A 168 -2.57 9.43 -18.73
CA SER A 168 -3.90 9.04 -18.26
C SER A 168 -4.90 10.19 -18.39
N LEU A 169 -4.48 11.44 -18.20
CA LEU A 169 -5.33 12.62 -18.38
C LEU A 169 -5.87 12.74 -19.81
N LEU A 170 -5.07 12.40 -20.82
CA LEU A 170 -5.50 12.43 -22.23
C LEU A 170 -6.60 11.39 -22.53
N ALA A 171 -6.51 10.19 -21.96
CA ALA A 171 -7.47 9.12 -22.18
C ALA A 171 -8.72 9.25 -21.30
N PHE A 172 -8.63 9.97 -20.18
CA PHE A 172 -9.68 10.03 -19.18
C PHE A 172 -11.04 10.51 -19.69
N PRO A 173 -11.16 11.62 -20.48
CA PRO A 173 -12.47 12.10 -20.97
C PRO A 173 -13.21 11.06 -21.82
N PHE A 174 -12.49 10.26 -22.58
CA PHE A 174 -13.06 9.24 -23.46
C PHE A 174 -13.45 7.96 -22.73
N LEU A 175 -12.75 7.62 -21.65
CA LEU A 175 -12.91 6.35 -20.96
C LEU A 175 -13.79 6.44 -19.71
N ILE A 176 -13.96 7.61 -19.11
CA ILE A 176 -14.68 7.73 -17.84
C ILE A 176 -16.15 7.30 -17.93
N VAL A 177 -16.84 7.65 -19.01
CA VAL A 177 -18.25 7.30 -19.19
C VAL A 177 -18.45 5.80 -19.38
N PRO A 178 -17.80 5.14 -20.36
CA PRO A 178 -17.95 3.68 -20.53
C PRO A 178 -17.47 2.90 -19.30
N LEU A 179 -16.40 3.34 -18.61
CA LEU A 179 -15.95 2.69 -17.37
C LEU A 179 -16.99 2.80 -16.24
N ARG A 180 -17.63 3.95 -16.08
CA ARG A 180 -18.68 4.11 -15.07
C ARG A 180 -19.91 3.27 -15.38
N ALA A 181 -20.33 3.22 -16.65
CA ALA A 181 -21.45 2.39 -17.08
C ALA A 181 -21.16 0.90 -16.83
N ALA A 182 -20.00 0.41 -17.28
CA ALA A 182 -19.57 -0.97 -17.03
C ALA A 182 -19.49 -1.29 -15.54
N ASN A 183 -18.88 -0.38 -14.75
CA ASN A 183 -18.79 -0.56 -13.31
C ASN A 183 -20.16 -0.61 -12.62
N TRP A 184 -21.11 0.20 -13.06
CA TRP A 184 -22.48 0.18 -12.55
C TRP A 184 -23.16 -1.18 -12.81
N ILE A 185 -23.03 -1.71 -14.03
CA ILE A 185 -23.59 -3.01 -14.41
C ILE A 185 -22.96 -4.12 -13.55
N VAL A 186 -21.62 -4.16 -13.48
CA VAL A 186 -20.88 -5.17 -12.72
C VAL A 186 -21.20 -5.08 -11.22
N TYR A 187 -21.23 -3.87 -10.66
CA TYR A 187 -21.56 -3.66 -9.25
C TYR A 187 -22.94 -4.23 -8.89
N HIS A 188 -23.98 -3.94 -9.69
CA HIS A 188 -25.33 -4.44 -9.41
C HIS A 188 -25.44 -5.95 -9.58
N ARG A 189 -24.81 -6.50 -10.63
CA ARG A 189 -24.75 -7.94 -10.85
C ARG A 189 -24.03 -8.65 -9.70
N ASP A 190 -22.86 -8.18 -9.31
CA ASP A 190 -22.02 -8.84 -8.30
C ASP A 190 -22.65 -8.71 -6.90
N LYS A 191 -23.33 -7.61 -6.62
CA LYS A 191 -24.12 -7.45 -5.38
C LYS A 191 -25.20 -8.53 -5.26
N SER A 192 -25.91 -8.83 -6.35
CA SER A 192 -26.96 -9.86 -6.35
C SER A 192 -26.38 -11.27 -6.37
N THR A 193 -25.24 -11.49 -7.06
CA THR A 193 -24.66 -12.82 -7.27
C THR A 193 -23.91 -13.33 -6.02
N TYR A 194 -23.09 -12.47 -5.41
CA TYR A 194 -22.21 -12.88 -4.32
C TYR A 194 -22.73 -12.54 -2.93
N GLY A 195 -23.63 -11.54 -2.80
CA GLY A 195 -24.17 -11.10 -1.52
C GLY A 195 -23.13 -10.54 -0.53
N THR A 196 -21.90 -10.28 -1.00
CA THR A 196 -20.76 -9.86 -0.15
C THR A 196 -20.57 -8.35 -0.07
N LEU A 197 -21.35 -7.59 -0.85
CA LEU A 197 -21.33 -6.13 -0.84
C LEU A 197 -22.30 -5.59 0.22
N ASP A 198 -21.76 -5.01 1.27
CA ASP A 198 -22.49 -4.38 2.36
C ASP A 198 -22.04 -2.91 2.59
N GLU A 199 -22.59 -2.24 3.59
CA GLU A 199 -22.26 -0.84 3.90
C GLU A 199 -20.79 -0.66 4.31
N ARG A 200 -20.14 -1.70 4.84
CA ARG A 200 -18.75 -1.65 5.33
C ARG A 200 -17.74 -1.63 4.19
N ASN A 201 -18.06 -2.22 3.03
CA ASN A 201 -17.14 -2.34 1.90
C ASN A 201 -17.62 -1.66 0.60
N ALA A 202 -18.88 -1.26 0.51
CA ALA A 202 -19.43 -0.61 -0.70
C ALA A 202 -18.67 0.68 -1.09
N TRP A 203 -18.18 1.44 -0.12
CA TRP A 203 -17.37 2.63 -0.36
C TRP A 203 -16.01 2.31 -0.98
N VAL A 204 -15.39 1.18 -0.58
CA VAL A 204 -14.13 0.67 -1.15
C VAL A 204 -14.32 0.40 -2.63
N VAL A 205 -15.39 -0.33 -2.99
CA VAL A 205 -15.69 -0.68 -4.40
C VAL A 205 -16.00 0.57 -5.22
N ARG A 206 -16.76 1.51 -4.68
CA ARG A 206 -17.04 2.80 -5.36
C ARG A 206 -15.79 3.60 -5.64
N ALA A 207 -14.79 3.57 -4.73
CA ALA A 207 -13.54 4.29 -4.90
C ALA A 207 -12.66 3.72 -6.03
N MET A 208 -12.82 2.44 -6.44
CA MET A 208 -12.00 1.78 -7.47
C MET A 208 -12.05 2.46 -8.85
N ASN A 209 -13.10 3.20 -9.14
CA ASN A 209 -13.27 3.96 -10.40
C ASN A 209 -13.44 5.47 -10.16
N SER A 210 -12.99 5.97 -9.01
CA SER A 210 -12.92 7.42 -8.78
C SER A 210 -11.90 8.09 -9.71
N PRO A 211 -12.04 9.37 -10.02
CA PRO A 211 -11.06 10.10 -10.82
C PRO A 211 -9.64 10.00 -10.27
N GLY A 212 -9.46 10.11 -8.96
CA GLY A 212 -8.16 9.94 -8.31
C GLY A 212 -7.57 8.56 -8.60
N MET A 213 -8.36 7.49 -8.41
CA MET A 213 -7.93 6.13 -8.69
C MET A 213 -7.55 5.91 -10.16
N LEU A 214 -8.32 6.45 -11.10
CA LEU A 214 -8.06 6.27 -12.53
C LEU A 214 -6.84 7.04 -13.03
N LEU A 215 -6.45 8.11 -12.36
CA LEU A 215 -5.40 9.03 -12.82
C LEU A 215 -4.08 8.91 -12.06
N ALA A 216 -4.10 8.47 -10.81
CA ALA A 216 -2.92 8.46 -9.95
C ALA A 216 -1.94 7.32 -10.27
N ARG A 217 -0.65 7.56 -9.98
CA ARG A 217 0.41 6.56 -10.12
C ARG A 217 0.48 5.63 -8.92
N THR A 218 0.43 6.16 -7.73
CA THR A 218 0.61 5.47 -6.45
C THR A 218 -0.61 5.69 -5.57
N LEU A 219 -1.02 4.67 -4.85
CA LEU A 219 -2.01 4.75 -3.79
C LEU A 219 -1.30 5.05 -2.48
N ILE A 220 -1.91 5.91 -1.66
CA ILE A 220 -1.50 6.16 -0.29
C ILE A 220 -2.71 5.90 0.60
N VAL A 221 -2.57 4.97 1.51
CA VAL A 221 -3.65 4.52 2.40
C VAL A 221 -3.25 4.77 3.84
N THR A 222 -4.06 5.51 4.57
CA THR A 222 -3.93 5.61 6.02
C THR A 222 -5.01 4.77 6.69
N ALA A 223 -4.66 4.12 7.79
CA ALA A 223 -5.56 3.29 8.58
C ALA A 223 -5.27 3.47 10.07
N VAL A 224 -6.30 3.42 10.90
CA VAL A 224 -6.18 3.64 12.35
C VAL A 224 -6.44 2.32 13.08
N LYS A 225 -5.58 1.97 14.05
CA LYS A 225 -5.88 0.94 15.03
C LYS A 225 -6.83 1.53 16.06
N PRO A 226 -8.03 1.00 16.28
CA PRO A 226 -8.95 1.49 17.30
C PRO A 226 -8.31 1.55 18.70
N ALA A 227 -8.83 2.48 19.53
CA ALA A 227 -8.41 2.63 20.93
C ALA A 227 -8.93 1.46 21.78
#